data_51d4067b948d96080699c40c7bac40ab
#
_entry.id   51d4067b948d96080699c40c7bac40ab
#
_cell.length_a   1.000
_cell.length_b   1.000
_cell.length_c   1.000
_cell.angle_alpha   90.00
_cell.angle_beta   90.00
_cell.angle_gamma   90.00
#
_symmetry.space_group_name_H-M   'P 1'
#
loop_
_entity.id
_entity.type
_entity.pdbx_description
1 polymer ?
#
loop_
_entity_poly.entity_id
_entity_poly.type
_entity_poly.pdbx_seq_one_letter_code
_entity_poly.pdbx_strand_id
1 'polypeptide(L)'
;MKRLISIILMAALLSLCLTGCGDTRENADKSTAKTTKKESFAEKKDAGTSNSQYLTGKHHAEIVIAEYGKLELELDADVAPITVTNFVNLAKKGFYNGLTFHRIMSGFMIQGGDPNGDGTGGSEETIKGEFKSNGIENTMSHKRGVISMARTQNDPDSASSC
;
A
#
# COMPACT_ATOMS: atom_id res chain seq x y z
N MET A 1 48.11 16.48 -0.55
CA MET A 1 48.16 16.67 -2.01
C MET A 1 46.78 17.17 -2.44
N LYS A 2 46.77 18.40 -2.89
CA LYS A 2 45.60 19.18 -3.31
C LYS A 2 45.13 18.73 -4.70
N ARG A 3 43.86 18.49 -4.92
CA ARG A 3 43.21 18.44 -6.25
C ARG A 3 41.87 19.22 -6.14
N LEU A 4 41.93 20.41 -6.53
CA LEU A 4 41.39 21.21 -7.63
C LEU A 4 39.93 20.87 -8.04
N ILE A 5 39.10 21.81 -7.71
CA ILE A 5 37.71 22.07 -8.11
C ILE A 5 37.69 22.44 -9.60
N SER A 6 36.82 21.85 -10.40
CA SER A 6 36.50 22.37 -11.73
C SER A 6 34.99 22.65 -11.78
N ILE A 7 34.70 23.94 -11.72
CA ILE A 7 33.37 24.54 -11.95
C ILE A 7 33.25 24.72 -13.46
N ILE A 8 32.25 24.15 -14.09
CA ILE A 8 31.80 24.52 -15.44
C ILE A 8 30.42 25.13 -15.34
N LEU A 9 30.44 26.44 -15.48
CA LEU A 9 29.29 27.31 -15.70
C LEU A 9 28.91 27.23 -17.18
N MET A 10 27.67 26.92 -17.52
CA MET A 10 27.17 27.12 -18.88
C MET A 10 25.85 27.86 -18.85
N ALA A 11 25.89 29.03 -19.46
CA ALA A 11 24.88 30.06 -19.47
C ALA A 11 23.75 29.77 -20.47
N ALA A 12 22.63 30.38 -20.19
CA ALA A 12 21.40 30.63 -20.88
C ALA A 12 21.44 30.76 -22.41
N LEU A 13 20.35 30.31 -23.04
CA LEU A 13 19.78 30.98 -24.24
C LEU A 13 18.27 30.91 -24.21
N LEU A 14 17.73 32.09 -23.99
CA LEU A 14 16.32 32.48 -24.14
C LEU A 14 15.96 32.49 -25.63
N SER A 15 14.87 31.90 -26.03
CA SER A 15 14.22 32.24 -27.31
C SER A 15 12.71 32.28 -27.13
N LEU A 16 12.24 33.51 -27.21
CA LEU A 16 10.84 33.93 -27.27
C LEU A 16 10.35 33.74 -28.71
N CYS A 17 9.19 33.11 -28.92
CA CYS A 17 8.34 33.36 -30.09
C CYS A 17 6.88 33.34 -29.67
N LEU A 18 6.30 34.51 -29.84
CA LEU A 18 4.88 34.86 -29.71
C LEU A 18 4.12 34.49 -31.02
N THR A 19 2.81 34.37 -30.82
CA THR A 19 1.69 34.62 -31.75
C THR A 19 1.10 33.46 -32.51
N GLY A 20 -0.23 33.37 -32.36
CA GLY A 20 -1.15 32.82 -33.35
C GLY A 20 -2.48 32.41 -32.76
N CYS A 21 -3.39 33.36 -32.63
CA CYS A 21 -4.83 33.19 -32.43
C CYS A 21 -5.48 32.50 -33.66
N GLY A 22 -6.52 31.70 -33.49
CA GLY A 22 -7.35 31.20 -34.57
C GLY A 22 -8.45 30.26 -34.13
N ASP A 23 -9.63 30.83 -33.89
CA ASP A 23 -10.93 30.17 -33.78
C ASP A 23 -11.29 29.36 -35.05
N THR A 24 -11.99 28.25 -34.95
CA THR A 24 -13.30 27.98 -35.54
C THR A 24 -13.69 26.49 -35.46
N ARG A 25 -14.75 26.22 -34.79
CA ARG A 25 -15.95 25.39 -35.03
C ARG A 25 -15.94 24.20 -36.00
N GLU A 26 -16.62 23.18 -35.46
CA GLU A 26 -17.64 22.26 -36.07
C GLU A 26 -17.17 21.08 -36.91
N ASN A 27 -17.53 19.92 -36.55
CA ASN A 27 -18.65 19.02 -36.80
C ASN A 27 -18.26 17.54 -36.75
N ALA A 28 -19.07 16.84 -36.00
CA ALA A 28 -19.60 15.48 -36.15
C ALA A 28 -19.12 14.57 -37.30
N ASP A 29 -18.74 13.33 -37.00
CA ASP A 29 -19.48 12.12 -37.41
C ASP A 29 -18.86 10.86 -36.76
N LYS A 30 -19.66 10.14 -36.06
CA LYS A 30 -20.26 8.81 -36.15
C LYS A 30 -19.36 7.61 -36.53
N SER A 31 -19.51 6.60 -35.66
CA SER A 31 -19.32 5.15 -35.91
C SER A 31 -17.97 4.57 -35.49
N THR A 32 -17.88 3.64 -34.59
CA THR A 32 -18.44 2.31 -34.56
C THR A 32 -18.15 1.65 -33.21
N ALA A 33 -19.17 1.12 -32.59
CA ALA A 33 -19.10 0.29 -31.39
C ALA A 33 -18.24 -0.95 -31.63
N LYS A 34 -17.29 -1.21 -30.70
CA LYS A 34 -16.77 -2.55 -30.51
C LYS A 34 -16.98 -2.94 -29.05
N THR A 35 -18.05 -3.68 -28.88
CA THR A 35 -18.46 -4.37 -27.65
C THR A 35 -17.32 -5.25 -27.15
N THR A 36 -16.70 -4.88 -26.04
CA THR A 36 -15.87 -5.79 -25.28
C THR A 36 -16.69 -6.26 -24.08
N LYS A 37 -16.97 -7.52 -24.10
CA LYS A 37 -17.71 -8.34 -23.16
C LYS A 37 -17.20 -8.12 -21.74
N LYS A 38 -18.04 -7.49 -20.92
CA LYS A 38 -17.81 -7.31 -19.49
C LYS A 38 -18.19 -8.64 -18.83
N GLU A 39 -17.20 -9.42 -18.45
CA GLU A 39 -17.43 -10.56 -17.56
C GLU A 39 -17.78 -10.01 -16.17
N SER A 40 -19.03 -10.19 -15.80
CA SER A 40 -19.52 -9.91 -14.46
C SER A 40 -19.04 -11.00 -13.52
N PHE A 41 -18.10 -10.67 -12.65
CA PHE A 41 -17.86 -11.46 -11.46
C PHE A 41 -19.08 -11.31 -10.55
N ALA A 42 -19.79 -12.40 -10.36
CA ALA A 42 -20.89 -12.48 -9.43
C ALA A 42 -20.33 -12.38 -8.01
N GLU A 43 -20.52 -11.22 -7.40
CA GLU A 43 -20.31 -11.00 -5.98
C GLU A 43 -21.35 -11.81 -5.21
N LYS A 44 -20.88 -12.86 -4.54
CA LYS A 44 -21.73 -13.63 -3.62
C LYS A 44 -21.96 -12.76 -2.39
N LYS A 45 -23.09 -12.11 -2.35
CA LYS A 45 -23.57 -11.27 -1.27
C LYS A 45 -23.91 -12.16 -0.08
N ASP A 46 -23.01 -12.29 0.87
CA ASP A 46 -23.34 -12.80 2.19
C ASP A 46 -24.03 -11.68 2.95
N ALA A 47 -25.32 -11.88 3.17
CA ALA A 47 -26.18 -10.97 3.91
C ALA A 47 -25.94 -11.19 5.41
N GLY A 48 -25.02 -10.41 5.98
CA GLY A 48 -24.88 -10.23 7.42
C GLY A 48 -24.81 -8.73 7.69
N THR A 49 -25.95 -8.12 8.02
CA THR A 49 -26.00 -6.75 8.52
C THR A 49 -25.37 -6.71 9.90
N SER A 50 -24.05 -6.55 9.98
CA SER A 50 -23.40 -6.03 11.17
C SER A 50 -22.90 -4.63 10.83
N ASN A 51 -23.38 -3.66 11.62
CA ASN A 51 -22.95 -2.26 11.58
C ASN A 51 -21.53 -2.16 12.20
N SER A 52 -20.63 -3.06 11.79
CA SER A 52 -19.25 -3.13 12.23
C SER A 52 -18.39 -2.37 11.24
N GLN A 53 -17.71 -1.36 11.75
CA GLN A 53 -16.70 -0.59 11.02
C GLN A 53 -15.52 -1.49 10.57
N TYR A 54 -15.36 -2.65 11.17
CA TYR A 54 -14.24 -3.58 10.95
C TYR A 54 -14.71 -4.91 10.35
N LEU A 55 -13.80 -5.56 9.63
CA LEU A 55 -13.98 -6.91 9.12
C LEU A 55 -14.07 -7.91 10.28
N THR A 56 -14.70 -9.05 10.01
CA THR A 56 -14.83 -10.19 10.92
C THR A 56 -14.49 -11.48 10.18
N GLY A 57 -14.17 -12.53 10.91
CA GLY A 57 -13.83 -13.83 10.34
C GLY A 57 -12.42 -13.89 9.73
N LYS A 58 -12.20 -14.94 8.95
CA LYS A 58 -10.90 -15.18 8.31
C LYS A 58 -10.86 -14.66 6.89
N HIS A 59 -9.78 -13.98 6.55
CA HIS A 59 -9.51 -13.47 5.21
C HIS A 59 -8.20 -14.04 4.68
N HIS A 60 -8.09 -14.13 3.36
CA HIS A 60 -6.88 -14.62 2.70
C HIS A 60 -6.29 -13.51 1.82
N ALA A 61 -4.97 -13.41 1.83
CA ALA A 61 -4.22 -12.51 0.97
C ALA A 61 -3.00 -13.24 0.39
N GLU A 62 -2.50 -12.72 -0.72
CA GLU A 62 -1.30 -13.23 -1.37
C GLU A 62 -0.32 -12.06 -1.56
N ILE A 63 0.92 -12.24 -1.14
CA ILE A 63 2.02 -11.32 -1.41
C ILE A 63 2.90 -11.96 -2.47
N VAL A 64 2.92 -11.39 -3.66
CA VAL A 64 3.79 -11.83 -4.76
C VAL A 64 5.10 -11.07 -4.68
N ILE A 65 6.21 -11.80 -4.52
CA ILE A 65 7.55 -11.23 -4.43
C ILE A 65 8.27 -11.56 -5.73
N ALA A 66 8.68 -10.53 -6.48
CA ALA A 66 9.36 -10.69 -7.75
C ALA A 66 10.58 -11.61 -7.58
N GLU A 67 10.72 -12.59 -8.47
CA GLU A 67 11.79 -13.59 -8.51
C GLU A 67 11.84 -14.60 -7.34
N TYR A 68 11.06 -14.37 -6.26
CA TYR A 68 11.07 -15.23 -5.08
C TYR A 68 9.78 -16.05 -4.90
N GLY A 69 8.71 -15.72 -5.66
CA GLY A 69 7.44 -16.44 -5.59
C GLY A 69 6.40 -15.73 -4.74
N LYS A 70 5.55 -16.48 -4.05
CA LYS A 70 4.42 -15.94 -3.31
C LYS A 70 4.34 -16.44 -1.87
N LEU A 71 3.80 -15.61 -1.01
CA LEU A 71 3.39 -15.93 0.35
C LEU A 71 1.87 -15.88 0.42
N GLU A 72 1.27 -16.95 0.94
CA GLU A 72 -0.16 -17.00 1.23
C GLU A 72 -0.38 -16.68 2.70
N LEU A 73 -1.31 -15.77 2.97
CA LEU A 73 -1.62 -15.28 4.31
C LEU A 73 -3.05 -15.66 4.70
N GLU A 74 -3.24 -16.14 5.91
CA GLU A 74 -4.53 -16.19 6.59
C GLU A 74 -4.57 -15.06 7.62
N LEU A 75 -5.55 -14.18 7.51
CA LEU A 75 -5.73 -13.00 8.35
C LEU A 75 -6.98 -13.21 9.20
N ASP A 76 -6.83 -13.20 10.52
CA ASP A 76 -7.91 -13.45 11.45
C ASP A 76 -8.47 -12.14 12.02
N ALA A 77 -9.58 -11.68 11.42
CA ALA A 77 -10.23 -10.44 11.83
C ALA A 77 -11.06 -10.59 13.12
N ASP A 78 -11.28 -11.79 13.62
CA ASP A 78 -11.92 -11.99 14.92
C ASP A 78 -10.92 -11.73 16.08
N VAL A 79 -9.63 -11.93 15.83
CA VAL A 79 -8.56 -11.67 16.81
C VAL A 79 -7.97 -10.27 16.67
N ALA A 80 -7.84 -9.77 15.43
CA ALA A 80 -7.24 -8.46 15.14
C ALA A 80 -8.06 -7.67 14.09
N PRO A 81 -9.30 -7.27 14.42
CA PRO A 81 -10.21 -6.65 13.45
C PRO A 81 -9.70 -5.33 12.88
N ILE A 82 -9.08 -4.47 13.68
CA ILE A 82 -8.54 -3.17 13.23
C ILE A 82 -7.38 -3.39 12.26
N THR A 83 -6.42 -4.21 12.66
CA THR A 83 -5.23 -4.53 11.86
C THR A 83 -5.58 -5.18 10.54
N VAL A 84 -6.44 -6.20 10.56
CA VAL A 84 -6.87 -6.90 9.34
C VAL A 84 -7.64 -5.98 8.41
N THR A 85 -8.56 -5.17 8.94
CA THR A 85 -9.31 -4.19 8.14
C THR A 85 -8.39 -3.19 7.46
N ASN A 86 -7.43 -2.62 8.21
CA ASN A 86 -6.44 -1.69 7.66
C ASN A 86 -5.63 -2.33 6.53
N PHE A 87 -5.04 -3.50 6.79
CA PHE A 87 -4.24 -4.21 5.80
C PHE A 87 -5.04 -4.52 4.53
N VAL A 88 -6.24 -5.08 4.66
CA VAL A 88 -7.11 -5.43 3.52
C VAL A 88 -7.51 -4.18 2.72
N ASN A 89 -7.82 -3.07 3.39
CA ASN A 89 -8.18 -1.82 2.71
C ASN A 89 -7.01 -1.24 1.94
N LEU A 90 -5.80 -1.24 2.51
CA LEU A 90 -4.58 -0.81 1.84
C LEU A 90 -4.25 -1.73 0.65
N ALA A 91 -4.37 -3.04 0.81
CA ALA A 91 -4.16 -4.01 -0.26
C ALA A 91 -5.15 -3.80 -1.42
N LYS A 92 -6.45 -3.61 -1.13
CA LYS A 92 -7.48 -3.32 -2.14
C LYS A 92 -7.23 -2.02 -2.91
N LYS A 93 -6.63 -1.02 -2.25
CA LYS A 93 -6.20 0.23 -2.90
C LYS A 93 -4.93 0.08 -3.74
N GLY A 94 -4.29 -1.09 -3.73
CA GLY A 94 -2.99 -1.32 -4.39
C GLY A 94 -1.81 -0.66 -3.71
N PHE A 95 -1.96 -0.23 -2.45
CA PHE A 95 -0.92 0.50 -1.70
C PHE A 95 0.41 -0.24 -1.66
N TYR A 96 0.37 -1.56 -1.50
CA TYR A 96 1.58 -2.40 -1.38
C TYR A 96 2.27 -2.72 -2.71
N ASN A 97 1.64 -2.38 -3.86
CA ASN A 97 2.21 -2.73 -5.16
C ASN A 97 3.50 -1.96 -5.44
N GLY A 98 4.54 -2.70 -5.81
CA GLY A 98 5.86 -2.13 -6.12
C GLY A 98 6.69 -1.72 -4.91
N LEU A 99 6.22 -1.96 -3.68
CA LEU A 99 7.00 -1.71 -2.48
C LEU A 99 8.09 -2.77 -2.29
N THR A 100 9.08 -2.44 -1.46
CA THR A 100 10.22 -3.30 -1.16
C THR A 100 10.22 -3.79 0.28
N PHE A 101 10.94 -4.86 0.53
CA PHE A 101 11.36 -5.21 1.89
C PHE A 101 12.63 -4.43 2.21
N HIS A 102 12.47 -3.27 2.82
CA HIS A 102 13.57 -2.33 3.10
C HIS A 102 14.49 -2.77 4.25
N ARG A 103 14.03 -3.72 5.08
CA ARG A 103 14.81 -4.23 6.21
C ARG A 103 14.72 -5.74 6.30
N ILE A 104 15.87 -6.40 6.25
CA ILE A 104 15.98 -7.86 6.33
C ILE A 104 16.97 -8.21 7.45
N MET A 105 16.51 -8.97 8.44
CA MET A 105 17.34 -9.48 9.53
C MET A 105 17.32 -11.00 9.53
N SER A 106 18.46 -11.59 9.20
CA SER A 106 18.60 -13.04 9.14
C SER A 106 18.28 -13.69 10.49
N GLY A 107 17.46 -14.74 10.45
CA GLY A 107 17.02 -15.46 11.64
C GLY A 107 15.96 -14.73 12.48
N PHE A 108 15.51 -13.55 12.06
CA PHE A 108 14.51 -12.79 12.78
C PHE A 108 13.30 -12.41 11.92
N MET A 109 13.43 -11.42 11.01
CA MET A 109 12.28 -10.94 10.23
C MET A 109 12.68 -10.26 8.92
N ILE A 110 11.70 -10.07 8.05
CA ILE A 110 11.75 -9.11 6.95
C ILE A 110 10.64 -8.06 7.17
N GLN A 111 10.90 -6.81 6.82
CA GLN A 111 9.99 -5.70 7.00
C GLN A 111 9.79 -4.98 5.67
N GLY A 112 8.52 -4.75 5.32
CA GLY A 112 8.08 -4.00 4.14
C GLY A 112 6.88 -3.14 4.48
N GLY A 113 6.18 -2.63 3.45
CA GLY A 113 4.99 -1.79 3.63
C GLY A 113 5.27 -0.30 3.72
N ASP A 114 6.53 0.10 3.59
CA ASP A 114 6.96 1.49 3.57
C ASP A 114 7.07 2.01 2.13
N PRO A 115 6.30 3.04 1.76
CA PRO A 115 6.37 3.64 0.42
C PRO A 115 7.70 4.37 0.14
N ASN A 116 8.41 4.84 1.17
CA ASN A 116 9.73 5.44 1.02
C ASN A 116 10.84 4.40 0.85
N GLY A 117 10.62 3.17 1.34
CA GLY A 117 11.58 2.08 1.25
C GLY A 117 12.84 2.26 2.10
N ASP A 118 12.80 3.10 3.13
CA ASP A 118 13.92 3.41 4.03
C ASP A 118 13.59 3.26 5.52
N GLY A 119 12.36 2.90 5.84
CA GLY A 119 11.86 2.73 7.20
C GLY A 119 11.23 3.98 7.81
N THR A 120 11.09 5.07 7.05
CA THR A 120 10.54 6.35 7.53
C THR A 120 9.10 6.58 7.10
N GLY A 121 8.62 5.86 6.09
CA GLY A 121 7.28 6.00 5.53
C GLY A 121 6.24 5.05 6.13
N GLY A 122 4.99 5.29 5.75
CA GLY A 122 3.83 4.50 6.13
C GLY A 122 2.59 4.99 5.40
N SER A 123 1.42 4.41 5.70
CA SER A 123 0.15 4.99 5.27
C SER A 123 -0.16 6.26 6.05
N GLU A 124 -1.07 7.10 5.51
CA GLU A 124 -1.41 8.40 6.11
C GLU A 124 -1.99 8.26 7.53
N GLU A 125 -2.72 7.18 7.79
CA GLU A 125 -3.37 6.94 9.07
C GLU A 125 -2.64 5.85 9.86
N THR A 126 -2.53 6.06 11.17
CA THR A 126 -2.11 5.04 12.12
C THR A 126 -3.32 4.31 12.69
N ILE A 127 -3.09 3.13 13.23
CA ILE A 127 -4.13 2.30 13.83
C ILE A 127 -3.84 2.02 15.30
N LYS A 128 -4.91 1.87 16.07
CA LYS A 128 -4.81 1.43 17.47
C LYS A 128 -4.21 0.03 17.51
N GLY A 129 -3.19 -0.15 18.35
CA GLY A 129 -2.55 -1.45 18.54
C GLY A 129 -3.46 -2.44 19.27
N GLU A 130 -3.59 -3.66 18.73
CA GLU A 130 -4.47 -4.71 19.25
C GLU A 130 -3.70 -5.67 20.15
N PHE A 131 -3.41 -5.23 21.37
CA PHE A 131 -2.72 -6.01 22.38
C PHE A 131 -3.15 -5.62 23.80
N LYS A 132 -2.73 -6.43 24.79
CA LYS A 132 -3.22 -6.39 26.17
C LYS A 132 -3.09 -5.03 26.86
N SER A 133 -2.01 -4.28 26.62
CA SER A 133 -1.86 -2.93 27.21
C SER A 133 -2.91 -1.93 26.72
N ASN A 134 -3.51 -2.16 25.54
CA ASN A 134 -4.61 -1.37 24.98
C ASN A 134 -5.99 -1.93 25.33
N GLY A 135 -6.05 -2.92 26.25
CA GLY A 135 -7.30 -3.54 26.68
C GLY A 135 -7.87 -4.58 25.70
N ILE A 136 -7.06 -5.03 24.74
CA ILE A 136 -7.46 -6.02 23.74
C ILE A 136 -6.72 -7.33 24.00
N GLU A 137 -7.46 -8.41 24.19
CA GLU A 137 -6.89 -9.74 24.36
C GLU A 137 -6.58 -10.34 22.98
N ASN A 138 -5.31 -10.23 22.57
CA ASN A 138 -4.80 -10.84 21.36
C ASN A 138 -3.95 -12.05 21.73
N THR A 139 -4.41 -13.22 21.32
CA THR A 139 -3.77 -14.51 21.61
C THR A 139 -2.68 -14.90 20.62
N MET A 140 -2.51 -14.13 19.54
CA MET A 140 -1.48 -14.38 18.54
C MET A 140 -0.09 -14.09 19.12
N SER A 141 0.84 -15.00 18.91
CA SER A 141 2.24 -14.83 19.32
C SER A 141 3.15 -14.77 18.10
N HIS A 142 4.18 -13.94 18.16
CA HIS A 142 5.20 -13.79 17.12
C HIS A 142 6.05 -15.06 17.02
N LYS A 143 5.69 -15.93 16.07
CA LYS A 143 6.42 -17.15 15.71
C LYS A 143 6.85 -17.07 14.26
N ARG A 144 7.70 -18.02 13.83
CA ARG A 144 8.02 -18.17 12.39
C ARG A 144 6.74 -18.36 11.59
N GLY A 145 6.61 -17.58 10.50
CA GLY A 145 5.44 -17.59 9.62
C GLY A 145 4.29 -16.68 10.05
N VAL A 146 4.49 -15.84 11.07
CA VAL A 146 3.47 -14.83 11.46
C VAL A 146 3.82 -13.49 10.83
N ILE A 147 2.81 -12.83 10.26
CA ILE A 147 2.87 -11.43 9.85
C ILE A 147 2.37 -10.54 11.00
N SER A 148 3.01 -9.42 11.23
CA SER A 148 2.69 -8.49 12.31
C SER A 148 2.97 -7.06 11.87
N MET A 149 2.14 -6.12 12.33
CA MET A 149 2.36 -4.70 12.08
C MET A 149 3.54 -4.19 12.90
N ALA A 150 4.42 -3.45 12.25
CA ALA A 150 5.49 -2.72 12.94
C ALA A 150 4.93 -1.45 13.60
N ARG A 151 5.52 -1.05 14.70
CA ARG A 151 5.23 0.18 15.42
C ARG A 151 6.49 0.78 16.03
N THR A 152 6.44 2.04 16.42
CA THR A 152 7.52 2.64 17.19
C THR A 152 7.51 2.13 18.63
N GLN A 153 8.66 2.18 19.27
CA GLN A 153 8.82 1.62 20.63
C GLN A 153 7.98 2.39 21.65
N ASN A 154 7.86 3.69 21.49
CA ASN A 154 7.25 4.58 22.49
C ASN A 154 5.76 4.86 22.24
N ASP A 155 5.25 4.50 21.07
CA ASP A 155 3.85 4.72 20.71
C ASP A 155 3.20 3.40 20.26
N PRO A 156 2.34 2.82 21.12
CA PRO A 156 1.64 1.59 20.80
C PRO A 156 0.65 1.72 19.63
N ASP A 157 0.21 2.92 19.31
CA ASP A 157 -0.80 3.19 18.29
C ASP A 157 -0.19 3.81 17.01
N SER A 158 1.12 3.62 16.81
CA SER A 158 1.86 4.16 15.67
C SER A 158 1.95 3.21 14.47
N ALA A 159 1.34 2.03 14.53
CA ALA A 159 1.30 1.13 13.37
C ALA A 159 0.46 1.74 12.24
N SER A 160 0.90 1.56 11.00
CA SER A 160 0.20 2.07 9.81
C SER A 160 0.13 1.03 8.68
N SER A 161 1.15 0.91 7.85
CA SER A 161 1.23 -0.04 6.73
C SER A 161 2.39 -1.02 6.83
N CYS A 162 3.39 -0.75 7.69
CA CYS A 162 4.57 -1.63 7.85
C CYS A 162 4.29 -2.80 8.76
#